data_ac1fa1d9162bba832365a2381130c91f
#
_entry.id   ac1fa1d9162bba832365a2381130c91f
#
_cell.length_a   1.000
_cell.length_b   1.000
_cell.length_c   1.000
_cell.angle_alpha   90.00
_cell.angle_beta   90.00
_cell.angle_gamma   90.00
#
_symmetry.space_group_name_H-M   'P 1'
#
loop_
_entity.id
_entity.type
_entity.pdbx_description
1 polymer ?
#
loop_
_entity_poly.entity_id
_entity_poly.type
_entity_poly.pdbx_seq_one_letter_code
_entity_poly.pdbx_strand_id
1 'polypeptide(L)'
;MDKIDRTDAGLRATLREFLSSTLLPLSNAGSYGDEDSFLEKGILDSTGVLELVGYIEKTFAIRVEADEIVPDNLDSIQKLVAFIGKKSSPAVS
;
A
#
# COMPACT_ATOMS: atom_id res chain seq x y z
N MET A 1 -15.82 0.04 -15.91
CA MET A 1 -15.33 0.74 -15.74
C MET A 1 -14.65 0.69 -14.73
N ASP A 2 -13.86 0.43 -14.66
CA ASP A 2 -13.23 0.25 -13.73
C ASP A 2 -12.37 1.25 -13.33
N LYS A 3 -12.66 2.26 -12.97
CA LYS A 3 -11.91 3.18 -12.60
C LYS A 3 -11.48 3.04 -11.24
N ILE A 4 -10.25 3.06 -10.90
CA ILE A 4 -9.74 3.03 -9.55
C ILE A 4 -10.01 4.38 -8.93
N ASP A 5 -10.65 4.37 -7.78
CA ASP A 5 -10.90 5.58 -7.04
C ASP A 5 -9.62 6.01 -6.36
N ARG A 6 -9.05 7.13 -6.75
CA ARG A 6 -7.79 7.58 -6.20
C ARG A 6 -7.92 8.64 -5.12
N THR A 7 -9.11 8.79 -4.56
CA THR A 7 -9.24 9.59 -3.37
C THR A 7 -8.60 8.84 -2.22
N ASP A 8 -8.33 9.52 -1.13
CA ASP A 8 -7.76 8.86 0.04
C ASP A 8 -8.61 7.68 0.48
N ALA A 9 -9.92 7.86 0.51
CA ALA A 9 -10.81 6.78 0.93
C ALA A 9 -10.74 5.61 -0.05
N GLY A 10 -10.69 5.90 -1.34
CA GLY A 10 -10.62 4.85 -2.34
C GLY A 10 -9.31 4.11 -2.28
N LEU A 11 -8.19 4.83 -2.08
CA LEU A 11 -6.91 4.18 -1.96
C LEU A 11 -6.85 3.29 -0.72
N ARG A 12 -7.38 3.77 0.39
CA ARG A 12 -7.42 2.96 1.60
C ARG A 12 -8.20 1.68 1.39
N ALA A 13 -9.37 1.80 0.77
CA ALA A 13 -10.22 0.64 0.56
C ALA A 13 -9.53 -0.38 -0.34
N THR A 14 -8.91 0.09 -1.41
CA THR A 14 -8.23 -0.79 -2.35
C THR A 14 -7.06 -1.52 -1.68
N LEU A 15 -6.28 -0.78 -0.90
CA LEU A 15 -5.13 -1.38 -0.24
C LEU A 15 -5.56 -2.38 0.83
N ARG A 16 -6.58 -2.05 1.60
CA ARG A 16 -7.06 -2.97 2.63
C ARG A 16 -7.62 -4.23 2.02
N GLU A 17 -8.29 -4.10 0.90
CA GLU A 17 -8.83 -5.27 0.24
C GLU A 17 -7.71 -6.17 -0.28
N PHE A 18 -6.66 -5.60 -0.83
CA PHE A 18 -5.53 -6.38 -1.28
C PHE A 18 -4.89 -7.12 -0.11
N LEU A 19 -4.66 -6.42 0.98
CA LEU A 19 -4.03 -7.03 2.12
C LEU A 19 -4.89 -8.15 2.69
N SER A 20 -6.19 -7.92 2.78
CA SER A 20 -7.07 -8.93 3.35
C SER A 20 -7.15 -10.16 2.48
N SER A 21 -7.22 -9.99 1.19
CA SER A 21 -7.44 -11.12 0.31
C SER A 21 -6.17 -11.82 -0.10
N THR A 22 -5.03 -11.17 0.00
CA THR A 22 -3.79 -11.74 -0.49
C THR A 22 -2.80 -12.03 0.62
N LEU A 23 -2.63 -11.13 1.56
CA LEU A 23 -1.58 -11.27 2.54
C LEU A 23 -2.06 -11.62 3.93
N LEU A 24 -3.12 -10.99 4.38
CA LEU A 24 -3.61 -11.23 5.73
C LEU A 24 -4.13 -12.63 5.99
N PRO A 25 -4.67 -13.34 5.01
CA PRO A 25 -5.13 -14.69 5.32
C PRO A 25 -4.03 -15.58 5.87
N LEU A 26 -2.78 -15.24 5.57
CA LEU A 26 -1.68 -16.03 6.04
C LEU A 26 -1.09 -15.49 7.32
N SER A 27 -1.65 -14.45 7.87
CA SER A 27 -1.08 -13.83 9.02
C SER A 27 -2.09 -13.82 10.13
N ASN A 28 -1.64 -13.66 11.34
CA ASN A 28 -2.51 -13.56 12.47
C ASN A 28 -2.60 -12.14 12.96
N ALA A 29 -2.46 -11.21 12.08
CA ALA A 29 -2.39 -9.84 12.51
C ALA A 29 -3.65 -9.32 13.15
N GLY A 30 -4.78 -9.84 12.80
CA GLY A 30 -6.01 -9.34 13.37
C GLY A 30 -6.31 -7.96 12.82
N SER A 31 -6.83 -7.08 13.61
CA SER A 31 -7.17 -5.77 13.11
C SER A 31 -6.02 -4.80 13.28
N TYR A 32 -5.99 -3.81 12.44
CA TYR A 32 -4.94 -2.81 12.47
C TYR A 32 -5.51 -1.50 11.95
N GLY A 33 -4.93 -0.40 12.39
CA GLY A 33 -5.37 0.92 11.95
C GLY A 33 -4.54 1.44 10.81
N ASP A 34 -4.95 2.56 10.26
CA ASP A 34 -4.26 3.14 9.12
C ASP A 34 -2.84 3.56 9.45
N GLU A 35 -2.55 3.84 10.71
CA GLU A 35 -1.22 4.29 11.09
C GLU A 35 -0.37 3.20 11.70
N ASP A 36 -0.89 2.00 11.81
CA ASP A 36 -0.14 0.91 12.42
C ASP A 36 0.94 0.42 11.46
N SER A 37 2.10 0.14 12.02
CA SER A 37 3.22 -0.34 11.22
C SER A 37 3.01 -1.79 10.82
N PHE A 38 3.08 -2.07 9.55
CA PHE A 38 2.95 -3.43 9.07
C PHE A 38 4.05 -4.34 9.62
N LEU A 39 5.26 -3.81 9.70
CA LEU A 39 6.37 -4.61 10.19
C LEU A 39 6.25 -4.87 11.68
N GLU A 40 5.87 -3.86 12.43
CA GLU A 40 5.74 -4.04 13.87
C GLU A 40 4.60 -4.94 14.24
N LYS A 41 3.53 -4.90 13.48
CA LYS A 41 2.38 -5.75 13.76
C LYS A 41 2.50 -7.11 13.13
N GLY A 42 3.54 -7.36 12.38
CA GLY A 42 3.70 -8.63 11.73
C GLY A 42 2.75 -8.88 10.58
N ILE A 43 2.20 -7.82 10.01
CA ILE A 43 1.28 -7.96 8.88
C ILE A 43 2.04 -8.31 7.64
N LEU A 44 3.19 -7.68 7.42
CA LEU A 44 4.03 -7.93 6.26
C LEU A 44 5.46 -8.20 6.68
N ASP A 45 6.14 -9.03 5.91
CA ASP A 45 7.58 -9.17 6.05
C ASP A 45 8.20 -8.62 4.76
N SER A 46 9.49 -8.81 4.57
CA SER A 46 10.18 -8.28 3.40
C SER A 46 9.57 -8.77 2.10
N THR A 47 9.22 -10.04 2.05
CA THR A 47 8.61 -10.58 0.85
C THR A 47 7.25 -9.96 0.60
N GLY A 48 6.47 -9.80 1.67
CA GLY A 48 5.16 -9.19 1.54
C GLY A 48 5.24 -7.75 1.06
N VAL A 49 6.26 -7.02 1.51
CA VAL A 49 6.44 -5.66 1.06
C VAL A 49 6.71 -5.62 -0.44
N LEU A 50 7.51 -6.53 -0.95
CA LEU A 50 7.80 -6.57 -2.38
C LEU A 50 6.55 -6.93 -3.18
N GLU A 51 5.72 -7.81 -2.66
CA GLU A 51 4.47 -8.14 -3.32
C GLU A 51 3.54 -6.94 -3.35
N LEU A 52 3.51 -6.19 -2.27
CA LEU A 52 2.71 -4.99 -2.20
C LEU A 52 3.19 -3.96 -3.21
N VAL A 53 4.50 -3.79 -3.34
CA VAL A 53 5.05 -2.86 -4.31
C VAL A 53 4.62 -3.26 -5.72
N GLY A 54 4.72 -4.53 -6.05
CA GLY A 54 4.31 -4.99 -7.36
C GLY A 54 2.83 -4.72 -7.61
N TYR A 55 2.01 -4.93 -6.59
CA TYR A 55 0.59 -4.70 -6.70
C TYR A 55 0.29 -3.23 -6.97
N ILE A 56 0.90 -2.32 -6.22
CA ILE A 56 0.58 -0.92 -6.39
C ILE A 56 1.13 -0.38 -7.70
N GLU A 57 2.26 -0.89 -8.16
CA GLU A 57 2.77 -0.46 -9.44
C GLU A 57 1.81 -0.82 -10.56
N LYS A 58 1.28 -2.03 -10.50
CA LYS A 58 0.41 -2.49 -11.53
C LYS A 58 -0.98 -1.87 -11.43
N THR A 59 -1.50 -1.80 -10.22
CA THR A 59 -2.86 -1.33 -10.01
C THR A 59 -3.00 0.16 -10.27
N PHE A 60 -2.02 0.94 -9.85
CA PHE A 60 -2.11 2.39 -9.96
C PHE A 60 -1.25 2.96 -11.07
N ALA A 61 -0.57 2.10 -11.81
CA ALA A 61 0.26 2.50 -12.93
C ALA A 61 1.34 3.51 -12.52
N ILE A 62 2.00 3.23 -11.41
CA ILE A 62 3.08 4.08 -10.95
C ILE A 62 4.36 3.26 -10.91
N ARG A 63 5.49 3.95 -10.74
CA ARG A 63 6.74 3.27 -10.66
C ARG A 63 7.36 3.52 -9.31
N VAL A 64 7.79 2.50 -8.63
CA VAL A 64 8.41 2.61 -7.32
C VAL A 64 9.90 2.31 -7.49
N GLU A 65 10.73 3.28 -7.18
CA GLU A 65 12.17 3.10 -7.31
C GLU A 65 12.71 2.34 -6.11
N ALA A 66 13.85 1.71 -6.28
CA ALA A 66 14.41 0.91 -5.19
C ALA A 66 14.62 1.73 -3.92
N ASP A 67 15.06 2.96 -4.04
CA ASP A 67 15.31 3.78 -2.86
C ASP A 67 14.03 4.32 -2.25
N GLU A 68 12.89 4.07 -2.88
CA GLU A 68 11.60 4.45 -2.31
C GLU A 68 10.98 3.32 -1.52
N ILE A 69 11.56 2.14 -1.57
CA ILE A 69 11.03 0.99 -0.85
C ILE A 69 11.58 1.04 0.58
N VAL A 70 11.04 1.93 1.36
CA VAL A 70 11.48 2.15 2.73
C VAL A 70 10.26 2.24 3.62
N PRO A 71 10.41 1.96 4.92
CA PRO A 71 9.26 2.00 5.81
C PRO A 71 8.56 3.34 5.85
N ASP A 72 9.30 4.43 5.67
CA ASP A 72 8.67 5.74 5.70
C ASP A 72 7.63 5.91 4.62
N ASN A 73 7.72 5.16 3.54
CA ASN A 73 6.76 5.26 2.44
C ASN A 73 5.74 4.15 2.44
N LEU A 74 6.06 2.99 2.99
CA LEU A 74 5.26 1.80 2.74
C LEU A 74 4.76 1.06 3.97
N ASP A 75 5.12 1.50 5.15
CA ASP A 75 4.91 0.68 6.33
C ASP A 75 3.56 0.85 7.02
N SER A 76 2.61 1.52 6.42
CA SER A 76 1.25 1.59 6.95
C SER A 76 0.32 2.01 5.82
N ILE A 77 -0.97 1.85 6.06
CA ILE A 77 -1.96 2.30 5.09
C ILE A 77 -1.82 3.80 4.87
N GLN A 78 -1.65 4.55 5.94
CA GLN A 78 -1.53 6.00 5.83
C GLN A 78 -0.33 6.40 4.99
N LYS A 79 0.80 5.75 5.21
CA LYS A 79 2.00 6.05 4.43
C LYS A 79 1.84 5.66 2.98
N LEU A 80 1.18 4.53 2.73
CA LEU A 80 0.93 4.10 1.36
C LEU A 80 0.03 5.07 0.62
N VAL A 81 -1.01 5.54 1.28
CA VAL A 81 -1.93 6.48 0.64
C VAL A 81 -1.18 7.75 0.26
N ALA A 82 -0.36 8.26 1.16
CA ALA A 82 0.39 9.48 0.88
C ALA A 82 1.39 9.25 -0.25
N PHE A 83 2.06 8.12 -0.24
CA PHE A 83 3.06 7.80 -1.25
C PHE A 83 2.42 7.65 -2.63
N ILE A 84 1.34 6.89 -2.71
CA ILE A 84 0.65 6.67 -3.97
C ILE A 84 0.10 7.98 -4.51
N GLY A 85 -0.47 8.78 -3.62
CA GLY A 85 -1.00 10.07 -4.03
C GLY A 85 0.06 10.95 -4.63
N LYS A 86 1.25 10.96 -4.02
CA LYS A 86 2.34 11.76 -4.51
C LYS A 86 2.83 11.25 -5.86
N LYS A 87 2.95 9.95 -6.01
CA LYS A 87 3.44 9.37 -7.25
C LYS A 87 2.44 9.49 -8.39
N SER A 88 1.16 9.51 -8.05
CA SER A 88 0.14 9.53 -9.07
C SER A 88 -0.26 10.93 -9.48
N SER A 89 0.22 11.93 -8.82
CA SER A 89 -0.22 13.29 -9.08
C SER A 89 0.27 13.76 -10.43
N PRO A 90 -0.61 14.09 -11.31
CA PRO A 90 -0.15 14.45 -12.61
C PRO A 90 0.36 15.85 -12.63
N ALA A 91 0.03 16.57 -11.72
CA ALA A 91 0.37 17.81 -11.82
C ALA A 91 1.60 18.22 -11.55
N VAL A 92 2.12 17.68 -11.11
CA VAL A 92 3.13 18.05 -10.84
C VAL A 92 3.76 18.46 -11.47
N SER A 93 3.78 18.60 -11.84
CA SER A 93 4.44 18.98 -12.44
C SER A 93 4.89 19.36 -12.28
#